data_82f59969751ff87ae181df58cf500ce8
#
_entry.id   82f59969751ff87ae181df58cf500ce8
#
_cell.length_a   1.000
_cell.length_b   1.000
_cell.length_c   1.000
_cell.angle_alpha   90.00
_cell.angle_beta   90.00
_cell.angle_gamma   90.00
#
_symmetry.space_group_name_H-M   'P 1'
#
loop_
_entity.id
_entity.type
_entity.pdbx_description
1 polymer ?
#
loop_
_entity_poly.entity_id
_entity_poly.type
_entity_poly.pdbx_seq_one_letter_code
_entity_poly.pdbx_strand_id
1 'polypeptide(L)'
;VAEISGNMPYIQLKGQILYFDTLGEGRSKRLVGKFSDGTGTIDLVWFKGLNYVTDKYRPNTEYIVFGKPTEFGHTYNIPHPDIDSMEQADQVANGLTPFYNTSEKMKKSFLNSRAIQNLQYTLLSWLNWELPETLSPDVLKRIHMMSMTEAMRNIHFPESAAKLRDA
;
A
#
# COMPACT_ATOMS: atom_id res chain seq x y z
N VAL A 1 -6.65 -12.27 10.00
CA VAL A 1 -8.09 -11.96 9.75
C VAL A 1 -8.89 -12.13 11.03
N ALA A 2 -8.61 -13.15 11.85
CA ALA A 2 -9.37 -13.41 13.10
C ALA A 2 -9.38 -12.23 14.11
N GLU A 3 -8.42 -11.32 14.03
CA GLU A 3 -8.29 -10.17 14.94
C GLU A 3 -8.92 -8.87 14.40
N ILE A 4 -9.56 -8.91 13.23
CA ILE A 4 -10.12 -7.71 12.61
C ILE A 4 -11.33 -7.23 13.39
N SER A 5 -11.34 -5.93 13.71
CA SER A 5 -12.45 -5.23 14.36
C SER A 5 -12.84 -3.97 13.57
N GLY A 6 -14.09 -3.52 13.72
CA GLY A 6 -14.65 -2.39 12.95
C GLY A 6 -13.98 -1.03 13.17
N ASN A 7 -13.16 -0.88 14.21
CA ASN A 7 -12.47 0.37 14.53
C ASN A 7 -11.02 0.41 14.08
N MET A 8 -10.54 -0.61 13.38
CA MET A 8 -9.18 -0.59 12.85
C MET A 8 -9.04 0.44 11.73
N PRO A 9 -7.94 1.24 11.71
CA PRO A 9 -7.75 2.22 10.65
C PRO A 9 -7.43 1.51 9.33
N TYR A 10 -6.16 1.37 9.00
CA TYR A 10 -5.70 0.56 7.87
C TYR A 10 -4.99 -0.68 8.39
N ILE A 11 -5.19 -1.80 7.70
CA ILE A 11 -4.56 -3.07 8.05
C ILE A 11 -3.77 -3.61 6.87
N GLN A 12 -2.76 -4.40 7.18
CA GLN A 12 -1.99 -5.17 6.21
C GLN A 12 -2.17 -6.65 6.51
N LEU A 13 -2.52 -7.41 5.49
CA LEU A 13 -2.71 -8.86 5.59
C LEU A 13 -1.80 -9.55 4.57
N LYS A 14 -1.13 -10.61 5.00
CA LYS A 14 -0.44 -11.54 4.11
C LYS A 14 -1.26 -12.81 3.99
N GLY A 15 -1.53 -13.26 2.75
CA GLY A 15 -2.34 -14.45 2.53
C GLY A 15 -2.63 -14.70 1.06
N GLN A 16 -3.68 -15.46 0.77
CA GLN A 16 -4.03 -15.89 -0.58
C GLN A 16 -5.44 -15.43 -0.95
N ILE A 17 -5.62 -15.06 -2.21
CA ILE A 17 -6.96 -14.97 -2.81
C ILE A 17 -7.39 -16.39 -3.17
N LEU A 18 -8.46 -16.88 -2.55
CA LEU A 18 -8.94 -18.25 -2.77
C LEU A 18 -9.68 -18.36 -4.10
N TYR A 19 -10.60 -17.44 -4.34
CA TYR A 19 -11.39 -17.35 -5.58
C TYR A 19 -11.96 -15.94 -5.75
N PHE A 20 -12.45 -15.68 -6.96
CA PHE A 20 -13.23 -14.49 -7.28
C PHE A 20 -14.67 -14.86 -7.56
N ASP A 21 -15.60 -14.03 -7.11
CA ASP A 21 -17.01 -14.13 -7.41
C ASP A 21 -17.56 -12.79 -7.88
N THR A 22 -18.52 -12.81 -8.79
CA THR A 22 -19.15 -11.59 -9.29
C THR A 22 -20.60 -11.53 -8.80
N LEU A 23 -20.87 -10.51 -8.00
CA LEU A 23 -22.19 -10.32 -7.38
C LEU A 23 -22.91 -9.11 -7.97
N GLY A 24 -24.23 -9.24 -8.11
CA GLY A 24 -25.12 -8.19 -8.62
C GLY A 24 -25.07 -8.06 -10.15
N GLU A 25 -25.99 -7.24 -10.67
CA GLU A 25 -26.15 -6.98 -12.10
C GLU A 25 -26.13 -5.48 -12.41
N GLY A 26 -25.82 -5.12 -13.65
CA GLY A 26 -25.84 -3.75 -14.12
C GLY A 26 -24.95 -2.83 -13.29
N ARG A 27 -25.53 -1.77 -12.71
CA ARG A 27 -24.82 -0.76 -11.92
C ARG A 27 -24.42 -1.25 -10.52
N SER A 28 -25.03 -2.30 -10.02
CA SER A 28 -24.72 -2.93 -8.72
C SER A 28 -23.68 -4.05 -8.82
N LYS A 29 -23.18 -4.34 -10.01
CA LYS A 29 -22.17 -5.36 -10.25
C LYS A 29 -20.88 -5.05 -9.51
N ARG A 30 -20.40 -6.00 -8.71
CA ARG A 30 -19.14 -5.92 -7.98
C ARG A 30 -18.39 -7.25 -8.04
N LEU A 31 -17.09 -7.17 -7.98
CA LEU A 31 -16.22 -8.34 -7.85
C LEU A 31 -15.88 -8.51 -6.36
N VAL A 32 -15.94 -9.72 -5.90
CA VAL A 32 -15.55 -10.12 -4.54
C VAL A 32 -14.44 -11.16 -4.65
N GLY A 33 -13.27 -10.86 -4.09
CA GLY A 33 -12.20 -11.83 -3.89
C GLY A 33 -12.23 -12.35 -2.46
N LYS A 34 -12.42 -13.65 -2.28
CA LYS A 34 -12.30 -14.26 -0.96
C LYS A 34 -10.81 -14.41 -0.61
N PHE A 35 -10.38 -13.71 0.43
CA PHE A 35 -8.99 -13.71 0.88
C PHE A 35 -8.85 -14.43 2.22
N SER A 36 -7.78 -15.19 2.39
CA SER A 36 -7.46 -15.90 3.64
C SER A 36 -5.99 -15.75 4.00
N ASP A 37 -5.74 -15.50 5.29
CA ASP A 37 -4.40 -15.52 5.91
C ASP A 37 -4.13 -16.80 6.72
N GLY A 38 -5.01 -17.81 6.60
CA GLY A 38 -4.98 -19.04 7.38
C GLY A 38 -5.66 -18.95 8.75
N THR A 39 -5.93 -17.75 9.28
CA THR A 39 -6.65 -17.55 10.56
C THR A 39 -8.14 -17.29 10.36
N GLY A 40 -8.51 -16.90 9.13
CA GLY A 40 -9.89 -16.59 8.76
C GLY A 40 -10.01 -16.16 7.31
N THR A 41 -11.19 -15.70 6.93
CA THR A 41 -11.45 -15.18 5.58
C THR A 41 -12.07 -13.80 5.63
N ILE A 42 -11.69 -12.93 4.66
CA ILE A 42 -12.25 -11.59 4.48
C ILE A 42 -12.56 -11.35 3.00
N ASP A 43 -13.55 -10.52 2.72
CA ASP A 43 -13.93 -10.16 1.37
C ASP A 43 -13.17 -8.92 0.90
N LEU A 44 -12.50 -9.03 -0.24
CA LEU A 44 -11.92 -7.93 -0.98
C LEU A 44 -12.92 -7.52 -2.05
N VAL A 45 -13.36 -6.25 -2.07
CA VAL A 45 -14.49 -5.83 -2.90
C VAL A 45 -14.10 -4.74 -3.88
N TRP A 46 -14.42 -4.94 -5.18
CA TRP A 46 -14.22 -3.95 -6.23
C TRP A 46 -15.54 -3.62 -6.93
N PHE A 47 -15.81 -2.35 -7.08
CA PHE A 47 -16.99 -1.83 -7.80
C PHE A 47 -16.66 -1.35 -9.21
N LYS A 48 -15.37 -1.26 -9.56
CA LYS A 48 -14.87 -0.80 -10.87
C LYS A 48 -13.62 -1.56 -11.25
N GLY A 49 -13.35 -1.63 -12.56
CA GLY A 49 -12.14 -2.28 -13.07
C GLY A 49 -12.12 -3.79 -12.85
N LEU A 50 -13.29 -4.46 -12.83
CA LEU A 50 -13.42 -5.86 -12.44
C LEU A 50 -12.55 -6.78 -13.29
N ASN A 51 -12.54 -6.59 -14.62
CA ASN A 51 -11.72 -7.39 -15.52
C ASN A 51 -10.22 -7.18 -15.27
N TYR A 52 -9.81 -5.93 -15.02
CA TYR A 52 -8.42 -5.62 -14.69
C TYR A 52 -7.96 -6.36 -13.43
N VAL A 53 -8.82 -6.46 -12.41
CA VAL A 53 -8.49 -7.17 -11.16
C VAL A 53 -8.32 -8.66 -11.41
N THR A 54 -9.25 -9.30 -12.14
CA THR A 54 -9.18 -10.74 -12.46
C THR A 54 -8.02 -11.09 -13.41
N ASP A 55 -7.62 -10.15 -14.27
CA ASP A 55 -6.47 -10.34 -15.16
C ASP A 55 -5.15 -10.21 -14.42
N LYS A 56 -5.10 -9.30 -13.43
CA LYS A 56 -3.87 -8.99 -12.69
C LYS A 56 -3.60 -9.97 -11.55
N TYR A 57 -4.63 -10.37 -10.80
CA TYR A 57 -4.48 -11.21 -9.62
C TYR A 57 -5.01 -12.62 -9.86
N ARG A 58 -4.24 -13.61 -9.44
CA ARG A 58 -4.57 -15.03 -9.65
C ARG A 58 -5.02 -15.67 -8.34
N PRO A 59 -6.06 -16.55 -8.37
CA PRO A 59 -6.40 -17.39 -7.23
C PRO A 59 -5.23 -18.29 -6.80
N ASN A 60 -5.23 -18.67 -5.53
CA ASN A 60 -4.22 -19.53 -4.89
C ASN A 60 -2.79 -18.99 -4.99
N THR A 61 -2.64 -17.68 -5.08
CA THR A 61 -1.35 -16.97 -5.08
C THR A 61 -1.28 -16.09 -3.84
N GLU A 62 -0.11 -16.04 -3.21
CA GLU A 62 0.14 -15.20 -2.05
C GLU A 62 0.29 -13.74 -2.44
N TYR A 63 -0.37 -12.88 -1.67
CA TYR A 63 -0.35 -11.45 -1.82
C TYR A 63 -0.25 -10.77 -0.45
N ILE A 64 0.23 -9.54 -0.46
CA ILE A 64 0.06 -8.60 0.64
C ILE A 64 -1.07 -7.65 0.27
N VAL A 65 -2.09 -7.63 1.12
CA VAL A 65 -3.28 -6.79 0.96
C VAL A 65 -3.24 -5.67 1.99
N PHE A 66 -3.39 -4.44 1.54
CA PHE A 66 -3.47 -3.27 2.41
C PHE A 66 -4.78 -2.52 2.16
N GLY A 67 -5.48 -2.17 3.23
CA GLY A 67 -6.74 -1.44 3.12
C GLY A 67 -7.42 -1.21 4.46
N LYS A 68 -8.51 -0.44 4.42
CA LYS A 68 -9.34 -0.19 5.60
C LYS A 68 -10.46 -1.21 5.67
N PRO A 69 -10.55 -2.00 6.75
CA PRO A 69 -11.68 -2.89 6.93
C PRO A 69 -12.96 -2.09 7.15
N THR A 70 -14.03 -2.55 6.55
CA THR A 70 -15.37 -1.96 6.65
C THR A 70 -16.35 -3.04 7.05
N GLU A 71 -17.17 -2.77 8.05
CA GLU A 71 -18.21 -3.68 8.47
C GLU A 71 -19.38 -3.68 7.47
N PHE A 72 -19.81 -4.86 7.07
CA PHE A 72 -20.98 -5.06 6.23
C PHE A 72 -21.82 -6.24 6.77
N GLY A 73 -22.93 -5.91 7.41
CA GLY A 73 -23.74 -6.91 8.15
C GLY A 73 -22.96 -7.45 9.35
N HIS A 74 -22.67 -8.75 9.34
CA HIS A 74 -21.91 -9.43 10.41
C HIS A 74 -20.49 -9.84 9.95
N THR A 75 -20.04 -9.32 8.82
CA THR A 75 -18.73 -9.64 8.25
C THR A 75 -17.95 -8.37 7.94
N TYR A 76 -16.62 -8.50 7.80
CA TYR A 76 -15.76 -7.44 7.37
C TYR A 76 -15.37 -7.61 5.91
N ASN A 77 -15.24 -6.48 5.21
CA ASN A 77 -14.69 -6.45 3.86
C ASN A 77 -13.67 -5.31 3.72
N ILE A 78 -12.83 -5.39 2.70
CA ILE A 78 -11.90 -4.31 2.34
C ILE A 78 -12.28 -3.83 0.94
N PRO A 79 -12.90 -2.63 0.82
CA PRO A 79 -13.24 -2.07 -0.48
C PRO A 79 -12.00 -1.49 -1.17
N HIS A 80 -11.82 -1.83 -2.45
CA HIS A 80 -10.70 -1.37 -3.28
C HIS A 80 -9.33 -1.46 -2.59
N PRO A 81 -8.92 -2.66 -2.11
CA PRO A 81 -7.62 -2.81 -1.45
C PRO A 81 -6.47 -2.53 -2.42
N ASP A 82 -5.35 -2.07 -1.87
CA ASP A 82 -4.07 -2.13 -2.54
C ASP A 82 -3.49 -3.53 -2.36
N ILE A 83 -3.04 -4.16 -3.45
CA ILE A 83 -2.53 -5.54 -3.44
C ILE A 83 -1.16 -5.56 -4.12
N ASP A 84 -0.17 -6.06 -3.39
CA ASP A 84 1.18 -6.29 -3.88
C ASP A 84 1.47 -7.79 -3.99
N SER A 85 2.20 -8.21 -5.03
CA SER A 85 2.76 -9.56 -5.09
C SER A 85 3.89 -9.72 -4.06
N MET A 86 4.18 -10.95 -3.66
CA MET A 86 5.29 -11.22 -2.74
C MET A 86 6.63 -10.72 -3.28
N GLU A 87 6.89 -10.86 -4.58
CA GLU A 87 8.10 -10.35 -5.22
C GLU A 87 8.24 -8.83 -5.11
N GLN A 88 7.12 -8.09 -5.20
CA GLN A 88 7.09 -6.64 -5.02
C GLN A 88 7.28 -6.22 -3.56
N ALA A 89 6.77 -7.03 -2.65
CA ALA A 89 6.91 -6.79 -1.21
C ALA A 89 8.34 -7.07 -0.71
N ASP A 90 8.99 -8.10 -1.24
CA ASP A 90 10.39 -8.43 -0.91
C ASP A 90 11.39 -7.38 -1.42
N GLN A 91 11.02 -6.63 -2.45
CA GLN A 91 11.80 -5.48 -2.95
C GLN A 91 11.72 -4.25 -2.02
N VAL A 92 10.74 -4.23 -1.12
CA VAL A 92 10.66 -3.18 -0.08
C VAL A 92 11.52 -3.62 1.10
N ALA A 93 12.76 -3.14 1.12
CA ALA A 93 13.68 -3.37 2.24
C ALA A 93 12.96 -3.07 3.57
N ASN A 94 13.03 -4.03 4.50
CA ASN A 94 12.53 -3.91 5.87
C ASN A 94 11.01 -3.80 6.09
N GLY A 95 10.17 -4.12 5.10
CA GLY A 95 8.72 -4.21 5.28
C GLY A 95 7.98 -2.87 5.50
N LEU A 96 8.68 -1.74 5.36
CA LEU A 96 8.09 -0.41 5.45
C LEU A 96 7.74 0.11 4.06
N THR A 97 6.47 0.40 3.82
CA THR A 97 5.97 0.95 2.56
C THR A 97 5.32 2.31 2.83
N PRO A 98 5.72 3.38 2.12
CA PRO A 98 5.09 4.68 2.29
C PRO A 98 3.63 4.64 1.82
N PHE A 99 2.76 5.22 2.64
CA PHE A 99 1.36 5.37 2.30
C PHE A 99 1.02 6.85 2.11
N TYR A 100 0.53 7.19 0.92
CA TYR A 100 0.14 8.56 0.56
C TYR A 100 -1.38 8.71 0.59
N ASN A 101 -1.85 9.74 1.26
CA ASN A 101 -3.27 10.07 1.27
C ASN A 101 -3.73 10.47 -0.14
N THR A 102 -4.80 9.87 -0.62
CA THR A 102 -5.35 10.14 -1.94
C THR A 102 -6.85 10.40 -1.85
N SER A 103 -7.31 11.39 -2.61
CA SER A 103 -8.75 11.66 -2.73
C SER A 103 -9.41 10.67 -3.68
N GLU A 104 -10.72 10.53 -3.59
CA GLU A 104 -11.51 9.73 -4.52
C GLU A 104 -11.34 10.17 -5.98
N LYS A 105 -11.13 11.47 -6.22
CA LYS A 105 -10.83 12.00 -7.57
C LYS A 105 -9.50 11.50 -8.08
N MET A 106 -8.46 11.47 -7.24
CA MET A 106 -7.13 10.96 -7.59
C MET A 106 -7.19 9.47 -7.89
N LYS A 107 -7.86 8.67 -7.05
CA LYS A 107 -8.05 7.23 -7.28
C LYS A 107 -8.77 6.94 -8.59
N LYS A 108 -9.80 7.73 -8.94
CA LYS A 108 -10.50 7.62 -10.24
C LYS A 108 -9.60 7.89 -11.44
N SER A 109 -8.55 8.67 -11.26
CA SER A 109 -7.53 8.99 -12.27
C SER A 109 -6.30 8.07 -12.15
N PHE A 110 -6.42 6.93 -11.50
CA PHE A 110 -5.35 5.95 -11.26
C PHE A 110 -4.16 6.48 -10.44
N LEU A 111 -4.33 7.63 -9.78
CA LEU A 111 -3.32 8.20 -8.90
C LEU A 111 -3.56 7.76 -7.45
N ASN A 112 -3.33 6.48 -7.20
CA ASN A 112 -3.36 5.88 -5.86
C ASN A 112 -2.01 6.03 -5.14
N SER A 113 -1.91 5.56 -3.89
CA SER A 113 -0.68 5.63 -3.10
C SER A 113 0.53 5.01 -3.81
N ARG A 114 0.35 3.87 -4.49
CA ARG A 114 1.40 3.19 -5.24
C ARG A 114 1.89 4.01 -6.44
N ALA A 115 0.96 4.64 -7.17
CA ALA A 115 1.32 5.52 -8.29
C ALA A 115 2.16 6.71 -7.81
N ILE A 116 1.81 7.32 -6.66
CA ILE A 116 2.59 8.40 -6.06
C ILE A 116 3.98 7.90 -5.63
N GLN A 117 4.06 6.73 -5.01
CA GLN A 117 5.34 6.10 -4.66
C GLN A 117 6.25 5.94 -5.88
N ASN A 118 5.72 5.41 -6.99
CA ASN A 118 6.46 5.24 -8.23
C ASN A 118 6.92 6.58 -8.82
N LEU A 119 6.09 7.62 -8.74
CA LEU A 119 6.46 8.97 -9.16
C LEU A 119 7.60 9.53 -8.30
N GLN A 120 7.54 9.38 -6.99
CA GLN A 120 8.61 9.80 -6.07
C GLN A 120 9.93 9.06 -6.36
N TYR A 121 9.86 7.75 -6.57
CA TYR A 121 11.02 6.95 -6.95
C TYR A 121 11.65 7.44 -8.25
N THR A 122 10.82 7.65 -9.28
CA THR A 122 11.27 8.13 -10.59
C THR A 122 11.92 9.52 -10.48
N LEU A 123 11.27 10.43 -9.75
CA LEU A 123 11.81 11.79 -9.54
C LEU A 123 13.16 11.76 -8.84
N LEU A 124 13.26 11.04 -7.73
CA LEU A 124 14.52 10.95 -6.97
C LEU A 124 15.62 10.25 -7.79
N SER A 125 15.26 9.26 -8.61
CA SER A 125 16.20 8.60 -9.53
C SER A 125 16.72 9.54 -10.61
N TRP A 126 15.89 10.41 -11.18
CA TRP A 126 16.31 11.44 -12.13
C TRP A 126 17.26 12.48 -11.51
N LEU A 127 17.10 12.76 -10.22
CA LEU A 127 17.99 13.59 -9.44
C LEU A 127 19.25 12.84 -8.94
N ASN A 128 19.48 11.61 -9.41
CA ASN A 128 20.53 10.71 -8.92
C ASN A 128 20.51 10.54 -7.39
N TRP A 129 19.34 10.68 -6.78
CA TRP A 129 19.16 10.71 -5.32
C TRP A 129 19.98 11.81 -4.63
N GLU A 130 20.32 12.88 -5.33
CA GLU A 130 21.03 14.02 -4.79
C GLU A 130 20.11 15.24 -4.74
N LEU A 131 19.99 15.82 -3.56
CA LEU A 131 19.22 17.03 -3.33
C LEU A 131 20.14 18.13 -2.79
N PRO A 132 19.93 19.39 -3.19
CA PRO A 132 20.73 20.50 -2.67
C PRO A 132 20.53 20.64 -1.16
N GLU A 133 21.64 20.61 -0.44
CA GLU A 133 21.64 20.82 1.01
C GLU A 133 21.57 22.32 1.33
N THR A 134 20.72 22.69 2.26
CA THR A 134 20.53 24.08 2.67
C THR A 134 21.32 24.46 3.93
N LEU A 135 21.70 23.46 4.72
CA LEU A 135 22.47 23.64 5.95
C LEU A 135 23.94 23.31 5.72
N SER A 136 24.83 24.06 6.36
CA SER A 136 26.25 23.73 6.30
C SER A 136 26.54 22.40 7.02
N PRO A 137 27.56 21.63 6.59
CA PRO A 137 27.94 20.38 7.23
C PRO A 137 28.23 20.52 8.74
N ASP A 138 28.78 21.65 9.15
CA ASP A 138 29.05 21.92 10.57
C ASP A 138 27.79 22.11 11.40
N VAL A 139 26.75 22.70 10.81
CA VAL A 139 25.44 22.83 11.45
C VAL A 139 24.80 21.48 11.60
N LEU A 140 24.71 20.69 10.52
CA LEU A 140 24.14 19.34 10.54
C LEU A 140 24.80 18.46 11.63
N LYS A 141 26.15 18.51 11.68
CA LYS A 141 26.93 17.78 12.67
C LYS A 141 26.61 18.19 14.10
N ARG A 142 26.52 19.51 14.36
CA ARG A 142 26.27 20.06 15.69
C ARG A 142 24.88 19.75 16.23
N ILE A 143 23.87 19.68 15.35
CA ILE A 143 22.49 19.38 15.73
C ILE A 143 22.12 17.89 15.54
N HIS A 144 23.09 17.07 15.13
CA HIS A 144 22.90 15.63 14.88
C HIS A 144 21.78 15.32 13.90
N MET A 145 21.64 16.10 12.82
CA MET A 145 20.67 15.84 11.76
C MET A 145 21.32 15.17 10.56
N MET A 146 20.55 14.35 9.86
CA MET A 146 20.95 13.79 8.59
C MET A 146 20.84 14.83 7.46
N SER A 147 21.49 14.57 6.33
CA SER A 147 21.41 15.43 5.15
C SER A 147 20.00 15.44 4.54
N MET A 148 19.66 16.49 3.78
CA MET A 148 18.41 16.57 3.03
C MET A 148 18.19 15.35 2.13
N THR A 149 19.22 14.89 1.45
CA THR A 149 19.18 13.70 0.60
C THR A 149 18.83 12.43 1.40
N GLU A 150 19.49 12.21 2.53
CA GLU A 150 19.21 11.05 3.39
C GLU A 150 17.82 11.12 4.02
N ALA A 151 17.39 12.29 4.48
CA ALA A 151 16.07 12.51 5.04
C ALA A 151 14.98 12.20 4.00
N MET A 152 15.06 12.77 2.80
CA MET A 152 14.09 12.52 1.74
C MET A 152 14.07 11.05 1.29
N ARG A 153 15.24 10.40 1.23
CA ARG A 153 15.29 8.97 0.94
C ARG A 153 14.58 8.16 2.01
N ASN A 154 14.87 8.40 3.28
CA ASN A 154 14.34 7.60 4.38
C ASN A 154 12.86 7.89 4.69
N ILE A 155 12.34 9.09 4.41
CA ILE A 155 10.89 9.38 4.50
C ILE A 155 10.10 8.59 3.46
N HIS A 156 10.61 8.47 2.23
CA HIS A 156 9.90 7.83 1.13
C HIS A 156 10.28 6.36 0.93
N PHE A 157 11.51 5.99 1.22
CA PHE A 157 12.07 4.64 1.01
C PHE A 157 12.99 4.28 2.18
N PRO A 158 12.43 4.07 3.39
CA PRO A 158 13.22 3.90 4.60
C PRO A 158 14.06 2.61 4.57
N GLU A 159 15.34 2.76 4.88
CA GLU A 159 16.25 1.61 5.05
C GLU A 159 15.95 0.81 6.32
N SER A 160 15.41 1.48 7.35
CA SER A 160 15.02 0.88 8.62
C SER A 160 14.04 1.79 9.38
N ALA A 161 13.33 1.22 10.36
CA ALA A 161 12.46 2.01 11.24
C ALA A 161 13.24 3.05 12.09
N ALA A 162 14.52 2.82 12.38
CA ALA A 162 15.37 3.80 13.03
C ALA A 162 15.65 4.99 12.12
N LYS A 163 16.11 4.73 10.89
CA LYS A 163 16.37 5.77 9.89
C LYS A 163 15.14 6.60 9.54
N LEU A 164 13.95 5.98 9.53
CA LEU A 164 12.69 6.70 9.32
C LEU A 164 12.37 7.66 10.47
N ARG A 165 12.70 7.31 11.71
CA ARG A 165 12.47 8.20 12.87
C ARG A 165 13.43 9.36 12.91
N ASP A 166 14.64 9.18 12.40
CA ASP A 166 15.69 10.20 12.39
C ASP A 166 15.51 11.18 11.20
N ALA A 167 14.71 10.81 10.17
CA ALA A 167 14.40 11.62 8.99
C ALA A 167 13.21 12.57 9.22
#